data_cd027fddb0bfa475cdd5fa07adac0f13
#
_entry.id   cd027fddb0bfa475cdd5fa07adac0f13
#
_cell.length_a   1.000
_cell.length_b   1.000
_cell.length_c   1.000
_cell.angle_alpha   90.00
_cell.angle_beta   90.00
_cell.angle_gamma   90.00
#
_symmetry.space_group_name_H-M   'P 1'
#
loop_
_entity.id
_entity.type
_entity.pdbx_description
1 polymer ?
#
loop_
_entity_poly.entity_id
_entity_poly.type
_entity_poly.pdbx_seq_one_letter_code
_entity_poly.pdbx_strand_id
1 'polypeptide(L)'
;SSAASDVYKRQVQMRDAAIFVRENSWDRAYELWKQVYDGTKKDKKKMKAALNIAVYYEMKDSLAQAEEWAVKAQQLAQKVDKKNIAENATYATIDDVPNYYMTTLYANELKERNSQLPKLKMQMERFNDDF
;
A
#
# COMPACT_ATOMS: atom_id res chain seq x y z
N SER A 1 -4.70 -25.14 -16.79
CA SER A 1 -4.85 -25.54 -15.39
C SER A 1 -5.55 -24.44 -14.60
N SER A 2 -6.11 -24.78 -13.46
CA SER A 2 -6.79 -23.83 -12.59
C SER A 2 -5.83 -22.71 -12.09
N ALA A 3 -4.56 -23.04 -11.85
CA ALA A 3 -3.56 -22.08 -11.42
C ALA A 3 -3.28 -21.01 -12.48
N ALA A 4 -3.16 -21.40 -13.75
CA ALA A 4 -2.96 -20.46 -14.86
C ALA A 4 -4.19 -19.56 -15.06
N SER A 5 -5.40 -20.12 -14.96
CA SER A 5 -6.66 -19.35 -15.02
C SER A 5 -6.74 -18.32 -13.88
N ASP A 6 -6.36 -18.71 -12.67
CA ASP A 6 -6.39 -17.81 -11.53
C ASP A 6 -5.40 -16.64 -11.67
N VAL A 7 -4.20 -16.91 -12.19
CA VAL A 7 -3.20 -15.87 -12.47
C VAL A 7 -3.74 -14.88 -13.50
N TYR A 8 -4.31 -15.37 -14.59
CA TYR A 8 -4.88 -14.53 -15.63
C TYR A 8 -6.02 -13.66 -15.09
N LYS A 9 -6.91 -14.24 -14.30
CA LYS A 9 -8.03 -13.54 -13.68
C LYS A 9 -7.55 -12.37 -12.83
N ARG A 10 -6.49 -12.55 -12.02
CA ARG A 10 -5.94 -11.50 -11.16
C ARG A 10 -5.27 -10.39 -11.97
N GLN A 11 -4.59 -10.71 -13.06
CA GLN A 11 -4.02 -9.72 -13.96
C GLN A 11 -5.11 -8.84 -14.57
N VAL A 12 -6.23 -9.43 -14.98
CA VAL A 12 -7.39 -8.71 -15.48
C VAL A 12 -7.97 -7.80 -14.40
N GLN A 13 -8.10 -8.29 -13.17
CA GLN A 13 -8.60 -7.50 -12.05
C GLN A 13 -7.73 -6.26 -11.77
N MET A 14 -6.40 -6.40 -11.80
CA MET A 14 -5.50 -5.26 -11.59
C MET A 14 -5.63 -4.22 -12.72
N ARG A 15 -5.77 -4.66 -13.95
CA ARG A 15 -5.98 -3.78 -15.10
C ARG A 15 -7.32 -3.07 -15.02
N ASP A 16 -8.39 -3.77 -14.66
CA ASP A 16 -9.72 -3.20 -14.51
C ASP A 16 -9.75 -2.18 -13.37
N ALA A 17 -9.06 -2.44 -12.28
CA ALA A 17 -8.92 -1.48 -11.19
C ALA A 17 -8.29 -0.17 -11.66
N ALA A 18 -7.25 -0.25 -12.50
CA ALA A 18 -6.60 0.93 -13.08
C ALA A 18 -7.57 1.74 -13.96
N ILE A 19 -8.46 1.07 -14.69
CA ILE A 19 -9.50 1.73 -15.49
C ILE A 19 -10.47 2.47 -14.57
N PHE A 20 -10.92 1.85 -13.49
CA PHE A 20 -11.82 2.48 -12.53
C PHE A 20 -11.18 3.71 -11.86
N VAL A 21 -9.88 3.68 -11.59
CA VAL A 21 -9.15 4.84 -11.07
C VAL A 21 -9.22 6.00 -12.05
N ARG A 22 -8.96 5.75 -13.34
CA ARG A 22 -9.04 6.77 -14.38
C ARG A 22 -10.45 7.37 -14.52
N GLU A 23 -11.48 6.58 -14.23
CA GLU A 23 -12.87 7.01 -14.26
C GLU A 23 -13.35 7.60 -12.92
N ASN A 24 -12.45 7.80 -11.97
CA ASN A 24 -12.75 8.25 -10.59
C ASN A 24 -13.66 7.29 -9.81
N SER A 25 -13.71 6.02 -10.18
CA SER A 25 -14.48 4.97 -9.48
C SER A 25 -13.58 4.25 -8.46
N TRP A 26 -13.09 5.00 -7.48
CA TRP A 26 -12.11 4.51 -6.50
C TRP A 26 -12.63 3.37 -5.64
N ASP A 27 -13.92 3.37 -5.28
CA ASP A 27 -14.51 2.30 -4.47
C ASP A 27 -14.52 0.96 -5.22
N ARG A 28 -14.78 0.98 -6.53
CA ARG A 28 -14.70 -0.22 -7.37
C ARG A 28 -13.27 -0.71 -7.51
N ALA A 29 -12.32 0.20 -7.68
CA ALA A 29 -10.91 -0.14 -7.73
C ALA A 29 -10.47 -0.80 -6.42
N TYR A 30 -10.88 -0.25 -5.28
CA TYR A 30 -10.61 -0.82 -3.97
C TYR A 30 -11.09 -2.26 -3.85
N GLU A 31 -12.31 -2.55 -4.26
CA GLU A 31 -12.86 -3.90 -4.20
C GLU A 31 -12.03 -4.89 -5.01
N LEU A 32 -11.57 -4.49 -6.21
CA LEU A 32 -10.72 -5.33 -7.06
C LEU A 32 -9.34 -5.55 -6.43
N TRP A 33 -8.72 -4.51 -5.89
CA TRP A 33 -7.44 -4.64 -5.19
C TRP A 33 -7.55 -5.55 -3.98
N LYS A 34 -8.66 -5.46 -3.24
CA LYS A 34 -8.93 -6.31 -2.08
C LYS A 34 -9.07 -7.76 -2.49
N GLN A 35 -9.76 -8.05 -3.60
CA GLN A 35 -9.87 -9.40 -4.15
C GLN A 35 -8.51 -9.94 -4.57
N VAL A 36 -7.67 -9.12 -5.21
CA VAL A 36 -6.31 -9.53 -5.57
C VAL A 36 -5.48 -9.82 -4.32
N TYR A 37 -5.52 -8.93 -3.34
CA TYR A 37 -4.78 -9.11 -2.08
C TYR A 37 -5.15 -10.41 -1.38
N ASP A 38 -6.44 -10.69 -1.26
CA ASP A 38 -6.93 -11.87 -0.54
C ASP A 38 -6.69 -13.16 -1.30
N GLY A 39 -6.64 -13.10 -2.64
CA GLY A 39 -6.62 -14.29 -3.47
C GLY A 39 -5.27 -14.66 -4.08
N THR A 40 -4.30 -13.75 -4.14
CA THR A 40 -3.01 -14.05 -4.74
C THR A 40 -2.05 -14.68 -3.73
N LYS A 41 -1.23 -15.63 -4.24
CA LYS A 41 -0.13 -16.21 -3.47
C LYS A 41 1.21 -15.56 -3.79
N LYS A 42 1.24 -14.65 -4.77
CA LYS A 42 2.48 -13.97 -5.19
C LYS A 42 2.69 -12.72 -4.34
N ASP A 43 3.78 -12.71 -3.59
CA ASP A 43 4.09 -11.61 -2.66
C ASP A 43 4.17 -10.26 -3.36
N LYS A 44 4.77 -10.19 -4.55
CA LYS A 44 4.89 -8.93 -5.31
C LYS A 44 3.52 -8.37 -5.70
N LYS A 45 2.62 -9.21 -6.17
CA LYS A 45 1.27 -8.80 -6.55
C LYS A 45 0.46 -8.37 -5.33
N LYS A 46 0.59 -9.13 -4.24
CA LYS A 46 -0.05 -8.83 -2.97
C LYS A 46 0.44 -7.49 -2.40
N MET A 47 1.75 -7.24 -2.49
CA MET A 47 2.36 -5.97 -2.08
C MET A 47 1.79 -4.79 -2.88
N LYS A 48 1.69 -4.93 -4.21
CA LYS A 48 1.15 -3.88 -5.06
C LYS A 48 -0.32 -3.58 -4.73
N ALA A 49 -1.11 -4.63 -4.50
CA ALA A 49 -2.51 -4.48 -4.08
C ALA A 49 -2.59 -3.74 -2.74
N ALA A 50 -1.75 -4.10 -1.77
CA ALA A 50 -1.72 -3.45 -0.46
C ALA A 50 -1.33 -1.96 -0.58
N LEU A 51 -0.35 -1.62 -1.41
CA LEU A 51 0.03 -0.23 -1.67
C LEU A 51 -1.14 0.58 -2.26
N ASN A 52 -1.83 0.01 -3.23
CA ASN A 52 -2.97 0.67 -3.86
C ASN A 52 -4.12 0.88 -2.88
N ILE A 53 -4.36 -0.09 -2.00
CA ILE A 53 -5.36 0.04 -0.93
C ILE A 53 -4.96 1.15 0.06
N ALA A 54 -3.67 1.26 0.39
CA ALA A 54 -3.18 2.34 1.24
C ALA A 54 -3.45 3.72 0.61
N VAL A 55 -3.18 3.86 -0.69
CA VAL A 55 -3.48 5.10 -1.42
C VAL A 55 -4.98 5.41 -1.42
N TYR A 56 -5.81 4.39 -1.59
CA TYR A 56 -7.26 4.55 -1.50
C TYR A 56 -7.69 5.18 -0.17
N TYR A 57 -7.18 4.64 0.93
CA TYR A 57 -7.50 5.17 2.26
C TYR A 57 -6.90 6.57 2.49
N GLU A 58 -5.71 6.83 1.96
CA GLU A 58 -5.11 8.16 2.01
C GLU A 58 -6.01 9.20 1.33
N MET A 59 -6.53 8.87 0.16
CA MET A 59 -7.44 9.76 -0.58
C MET A 59 -8.78 9.98 0.13
N LYS A 60 -9.19 9.02 0.97
CA LYS A 60 -10.38 9.15 1.82
C LYS A 60 -10.09 9.82 3.15
N ASP A 61 -8.90 10.36 3.34
CA ASP A 61 -8.43 10.96 4.60
C ASP A 61 -8.46 9.99 5.79
N SER A 62 -8.47 8.69 5.53
CA SER A 62 -8.42 7.64 6.54
C SER A 62 -6.97 7.24 6.79
N LEU A 63 -6.18 8.14 7.38
CA LEU A 63 -4.73 7.98 7.50
C LEU A 63 -4.32 6.80 8.37
N ALA A 64 -5.08 6.45 9.41
CA ALA A 64 -4.79 5.28 10.23
C ALA A 64 -4.89 3.98 9.43
N GLN A 65 -5.92 3.83 8.60
CA GLN A 65 -6.09 2.69 7.73
C GLN A 65 -5.06 2.67 6.60
N ALA A 66 -4.74 3.84 6.04
CA ALA A 66 -3.69 3.96 5.03
C ALA A 66 -2.35 3.50 5.59
N GLU A 67 -1.97 3.92 6.80
CA GLU A 67 -0.76 3.48 7.47
C GLU A 67 -0.74 1.96 7.67
N GLU A 68 -1.83 1.39 8.14
CA GLU A 68 -1.95 -0.05 8.35
C GLU A 68 -1.67 -0.83 7.06
N TRP A 69 -2.26 -0.41 5.95
CA TRP A 69 -2.04 -1.08 4.66
C TRP A 69 -0.65 -0.83 4.08
N ALA A 70 -0.08 0.34 4.32
CA ALA A 70 1.30 0.62 3.93
C ALA A 70 2.30 -0.26 4.70
N VAL A 71 2.05 -0.51 5.98
CA VAL A 71 2.87 -1.44 6.78
C VAL A 71 2.74 -2.88 6.27
N LYS A 72 1.54 -3.30 5.90
CA LYS A 72 1.35 -4.62 5.27
C LYS A 72 2.16 -4.74 3.97
N ALA A 73 2.15 -3.70 3.15
CA ALA A 73 2.96 -3.65 1.92
C ALA A 73 4.46 -3.71 2.24
N GLN A 74 4.90 -3.01 3.27
CA GLN A 74 6.30 -3.04 3.72
C GLN A 74 6.74 -4.45 4.13
N GLN A 75 5.92 -5.16 4.88
CA GLN A 75 6.21 -6.54 5.28
C GLN A 75 6.30 -7.48 4.09
N LEU A 76 5.42 -7.30 3.09
CA LEU A 76 5.48 -8.08 1.85
C LEU A 76 6.70 -7.71 1.02
N ALA A 77 7.09 -6.43 1.01
CA ALA A 77 8.27 -5.96 0.30
C ALA A 77 9.55 -6.64 0.80
N GLN A 78 9.67 -6.90 2.11
CA GLN A 78 10.79 -7.66 2.66
C GLN A 78 10.89 -9.04 2.03
N LYS A 79 9.77 -9.73 1.86
CA LYS A 79 9.74 -11.06 1.25
C LYS A 79 10.09 -11.00 -0.24
N VAL A 80 9.62 -9.97 -0.94
CA VAL A 80 9.91 -9.76 -2.37
C VAL A 80 11.41 -9.53 -2.57
N ASP A 81 12.01 -8.63 -1.80
CA ASP A 81 13.41 -8.24 -1.94
C ASP A 81 14.38 -9.34 -1.48
N LYS A 82 13.96 -10.16 -0.51
CA LYS A 82 14.78 -11.26 0.01
C LYS A 82 15.24 -12.20 -1.11
N LYS A 83 14.44 -12.37 -2.15
CA LYS A 83 14.79 -13.22 -3.29
C LYS A 83 15.96 -12.67 -4.11
N ASN A 84 16.26 -11.38 -3.98
CA ASN A 84 17.32 -10.70 -4.71
C ASN A 84 18.60 -10.53 -3.90
N ILE A 85 18.58 -10.90 -2.60
CA ILE A 85 19.73 -10.76 -1.71
C ILE A 85 20.50 -12.08 -1.73
N ALA A 86 21.82 -12.01 -1.98
CA ALA A 86 22.67 -13.19 -1.94
C ALA A 86 22.71 -13.76 -0.51
N GLU A 87 22.64 -15.10 -0.38
CA GLU A 87 22.66 -15.80 0.92
C GLU A 87 23.83 -15.38 1.82
N ASN A 88 24.96 -15.02 1.23
CA ASN A 88 26.19 -14.67 1.94
C ASN A 88 26.40 -13.16 2.09
N ALA A 89 25.42 -12.35 1.77
CA ALA A 89 25.54 -10.89 1.91
C ALA A 89 25.53 -10.52 3.39
N THR A 90 26.56 -9.79 3.84
CA THR A 90 26.67 -9.34 5.23
C THR A 90 25.72 -8.16 5.52
N TYR A 91 25.36 -7.41 4.49
CA TYR A 91 24.36 -6.33 4.56
C TYR A 91 23.82 -6.06 3.16
N ALA A 92 22.57 -5.58 3.10
CA ALA A 92 21.93 -5.19 1.87
C ALA A 92 22.05 -3.68 1.65
N THR A 93 22.22 -3.26 0.40
CA THR A 93 22.16 -1.85 0.02
C THR A 93 20.72 -1.50 -0.38
N ILE A 94 20.44 -0.21 -0.54
CA ILE A 94 19.13 0.27 -1.03
C ILE A 94 18.81 -0.36 -2.39
N ASP A 95 19.81 -0.52 -3.25
CA ASP A 95 19.63 -1.12 -4.58
C ASP A 95 19.22 -2.60 -4.51
N ASP A 96 19.57 -3.29 -3.42
CA ASP A 96 19.20 -4.69 -3.20
C ASP A 96 17.78 -4.84 -2.65
N VAL A 97 17.26 -3.79 -2.00
CA VAL A 97 15.95 -3.81 -1.34
C VAL A 97 15.06 -2.63 -1.79
N PRO A 98 14.86 -2.46 -3.11
CA PRO A 98 14.14 -1.28 -3.62
C PRO A 98 12.69 -1.22 -3.16
N ASN A 99 12.01 -2.34 -3.08
CA ASN A 99 10.60 -2.38 -2.64
C ASN A 99 10.47 -2.08 -1.15
N TYR A 100 11.37 -2.62 -0.33
CA TYR A 100 11.37 -2.34 1.10
C TYR A 100 11.68 -0.86 1.36
N TYR A 101 12.65 -0.30 0.65
CA TYR A 101 13.01 1.11 0.78
C TYR A 101 11.83 2.02 0.45
N MET A 102 11.19 1.81 -0.70
CA MET A 102 10.06 2.62 -1.16
C MET A 102 8.85 2.50 -0.23
N THR A 103 8.49 1.30 0.18
CA THR A 103 7.35 1.07 1.06
C THR A 103 7.60 1.62 2.47
N THR A 104 8.85 1.58 2.94
CA THR A 104 9.24 2.15 4.23
C THR A 104 9.09 3.66 4.23
N LEU A 105 9.55 4.34 3.18
CA LEU A 105 9.38 5.78 3.05
C LEU A 105 7.90 6.17 3.09
N TYR A 106 7.08 5.47 2.35
CA TYR A 106 5.65 5.74 2.30
C TYR A 106 4.96 5.48 3.64
N ALA A 107 5.23 4.34 4.27
CA ALA A 107 4.67 4.00 5.58
C ALA A 107 5.07 5.04 6.65
N ASN A 108 6.32 5.48 6.63
CA ASN A 108 6.81 6.48 7.58
C ASN A 108 6.15 7.85 7.35
N GLU A 109 5.95 8.24 6.09
CA GLU A 109 5.25 9.48 5.76
C GLU A 109 3.81 9.46 6.29
N LEU A 110 3.07 8.37 6.06
CA LEU A 110 1.71 8.23 6.56
C LEU A 110 1.65 8.22 8.08
N LYS A 111 2.61 7.54 8.71
CA LYS A 111 2.72 7.47 10.17
C LYS A 111 2.92 8.86 10.77
N GLU A 112 3.80 9.66 10.19
CA GLU A 112 4.05 11.02 10.63
C GLU A 112 2.80 11.89 10.48
N ARG A 113 2.16 11.85 9.32
CA ARG A 113 0.93 12.61 9.07
C ARG A 113 -0.19 12.20 10.03
N ASN A 114 -0.37 10.90 10.27
CA ASN A 114 -1.37 10.39 11.20
C ASN A 114 -1.09 10.87 12.64
N SER A 115 0.16 10.93 13.06
CA SER A 115 0.55 11.41 14.38
C SER A 115 0.32 12.90 14.57
N GLN A 116 0.31 13.69 13.49
CA GLN A 116 0.11 15.14 13.53
C GLN A 116 -1.37 15.54 13.56
N LEU A 117 -2.28 14.66 13.16
CA LEU A 117 -3.71 14.99 13.12
C LEU A 117 -4.28 15.51 14.44
N PRO A 118 -3.99 14.89 15.61
CA PRO A 118 -4.49 15.42 16.87
C PRO A 118 -4.01 16.83 17.17
N LYS A 119 -2.75 17.14 16.83
CA LYS A 119 -2.16 18.47 17.03
C LYS A 119 -2.87 19.51 16.14
N LEU A 120 -3.13 19.17 14.89
CA LEU A 120 -3.84 20.04 13.96
C LEU A 120 -5.27 20.29 14.44
N LYS A 121 -5.96 19.28 14.91
CA LYS A 121 -7.31 19.44 15.48
C LYS A 121 -7.31 20.38 16.66
N MET A 122 -6.35 20.25 17.58
CA MET A 122 -6.23 21.15 18.72
C MET A 122 -5.98 22.59 18.29
N GLN A 123 -5.13 22.80 17.29
CA GLN A 123 -4.86 24.14 16.75
C GLN A 123 -6.10 24.75 16.11
N MET A 124 -6.86 23.96 15.36
CA MET A 124 -8.09 24.41 14.72
C MET A 124 -9.16 24.77 15.77
N GLU A 125 -9.29 23.97 16.82
CA GLU A 125 -10.21 24.24 17.92
C GLU A 125 -9.86 25.56 18.61
N ARG A 126 -8.58 25.81 18.90
CA ARG A 126 -8.11 27.06 19.47
C ARG A 126 -8.41 28.25 18.55
N PHE A 127 -8.13 28.09 17.28
CA PHE A 127 -8.41 29.13 16.28
C PHE A 127 -9.90 29.50 16.26
N ASN A 128 -10.78 28.50 16.30
CA ASN A 128 -12.22 28.73 16.31
C ASN A 128 -12.70 29.36 17.62
N ASP A 129 -12.08 29.04 18.76
CA ASP A 129 -12.43 29.63 20.06
C ASP A 129 -12.02 31.11 20.17
N ASP A 130 -10.99 31.53 19.43
CA ASP A 130 -10.51 32.91 19.42
C ASP A 130 -11.40 33.84 18.58
N PHE A 131 -12.33 33.29 17.83
CA PHE A 131 -13.31 34.01 17.03
C PHE A 131 -14.71 33.95 17.62
#